data_c45153df19819559a501f0143645d479
#
_entry.id   c45153df19819559a501f0143645d479
#
_cell.length_a   1.000
_cell.length_b   1.000
_cell.length_c   1.000
_cell.angle_alpha   90.00
_cell.angle_beta   90.00
_cell.angle_gamma   90.00
#
_symmetry.space_group_name_H-M   'P 1'
#
loop_
_entity.id
_entity.type
_entity.pdbx_description
1 polymer ?
#
loop_
_entity_poly.entity_id
_entity_poly.type
_entity_poly.pdbx_seq_one_letter_code
_entity_poly.pdbx_strand_id
1 'polypeptide(L)'
;MSADAGGNPYIATYWRDPDSEIPQYRIVWYDGAMWRNRQVSDRRTPFSLKGGGTKMIPIARPRIVVDGGEIFYIFRDEERGSRVSIAHASAVGTGEWTFTDLTDFPVDAWEPSHDTELWKQKRRLHLFVQHTKQGDGERMVDFAPQPVYVLEVR
;
A
#
# COMPACT_ATOMS: atom_id res chain seq x y z
N MET A 1 -5.14 -7.92 0.38
CA MET A 1 -6.38 -8.34 -0.30
C MET A 1 -7.56 -8.02 0.59
N SER A 2 -8.66 -7.57 0.02
CA SER A 2 -9.95 -7.29 0.67
C SER A 2 -11.06 -7.83 -0.22
N ALA A 3 -12.30 -7.82 0.26
CA ALA A 3 -13.47 -8.13 -0.56
C ALA A 3 -14.56 -7.08 -0.33
N ASP A 4 -15.40 -6.87 -1.34
CA ASP A 4 -16.61 -6.06 -1.20
C ASP A 4 -17.74 -6.83 -0.48
N ALA A 5 -18.89 -6.19 -0.33
CA ALA A 5 -20.07 -6.81 0.30
C ALA A 5 -20.63 -8.00 -0.49
N GLY A 6 -20.34 -8.08 -1.78
CA GLY A 6 -20.71 -9.20 -2.67
C GLY A 6 -19.70 -10.35 -2.61
N GLY A 7 -18.60 -10.21 -1.88
CA GLY A 7 -17.52 -11.20 -1.79
C GLY A 7 -16.55 -11.15 -2.96
N ASN A 8 -16.63 -10.16 -3.84
CA ASN A 8 -15.69 -10.01 -4.95
C ASN A 8 -14.32 -9.56 -4.43
N PRO A 9 -13.24 -10.22 -4.84
CA PRO A 9 -11.91 -9.93 -4.33
C PRO A 9 -11.29 -8.68 -4.97
N TYR A 10 -10.53 -7.95 -4.14
CA TYR A 10 -9.67 -6.83 -4.51
C TYR A 10 -8.26 -7.08 -4.01
N ILE A 11 -7.28 -7.00 -4.90
CA ILE A 11 -5.87 -7.30 -4.63
C ILE A 11 -5.03 -6.06 -4.89
N ALA A 12 -4.41 -5.53 -3.85
CA ALA A 12 -3.38 -4.50 -3.98
C ALA A 12 -2.04 -5.18 -4.25
N THR A 13 -1.31 -4.69 -5.24
CA THR A 13 -0.03 -5.26 -5.67
C THR A 13 0.79 -4.23 -6.44
N TYR A 14 1.92 -4.64 -6.98
CA TYR A 14 2.75 -3.83 -7.87
C TYR A 14 3.48 -4.73 -8.88
N TRP A 15 3.65 -4.23 -10.08
CA TRP A 15 4.50 -4.83 -11.11
C TRP A 15 4.90 -3.76 -12.12
N ARG A 16 5.86 -4.09 -12.98
CA ARG A 16 6.19 -3.30 -14.16
C ARG A 16 5.55 -3.90 -15.41
N ASP A 17 5.14 -3.05 -16.32
CA ASP A 17 4.71 -3.49 -17.65
C ASP A 17 5.92 -4.00 -18.47
N PRO A 18 5.70 -4.85 -19.48
CA PRO A 18 6.78 -5.39 -20.31
C PRO A 18 7.68 -4.32 -20.92
N ASP A 19 7.12 -3.18 -21.28
CA ASP A 19 7.81 -2.07 -21.94
C ASP A 19 8.30 -0.97 -20.98
N SER A 20 8.28 -1.25 -19.67
CA SER A 20 8.68 -0.30 -18.63
C SER A 20 9.67 -0.90 -17.63
N GLU A 21 10.66 -0.12 -17.22
CA GLU A 21 11.55 -0.47 -16.11
C GLU A 21 11.01 0.04 -14.75
N ILE A 22 9.86 0.72 -14.73
CA ILE A 22 9.30 1.37 -13.55
C ILE A 22 8.12 0.55 -13.01
N PRO A 23 8.27 -0.13 -11.86
CA PRO A 23 7.14 -0.77 -11.20
C PRO A 23 6.12 0.25 -10.73
N GLN A 24 4.84 -0.04 -11.00
CA GLN A 24 3.71 0.78 -10.58
C GLN A 24 2.86 0.02 -9.57
N TYR A 25 2.28 0.72 -8.61
CA TYR A 25 1.21 0.18 -7.81
C TYR A 25 -0.02 -0.09 -8.67
N ARG A 26 -0.65 -1.24 -8.43
CA ARG A 26 -1.81 -1.70 -9.19
C ARG A 26 -2.86 -2.32 -8.28
N ILE A 27 -4.09 -2.21 -8.73
CA ILE A 27 -5.21 -2.93 -8.15
C ILE A 27 -5.73 -3.94 -9.18
N VAL A 28 -5.99 -5.16 -8.72
CA VAL A 28 -6.66 -6.21 -9.48
C VAL A 28 -7.96 -6.55 -8.76
N TRP A 29 -9.06 -6.64 -9.48
CA TRP A 29 -10.36 -7.00 -8.89
C TRP A 29 -11.19 -7.83 -9.86
N TYR A 30 -12.15 -8.56 -9.29
CA TYR A 30 -13.17 -9.25 -10.05
C TYR A 30 -14.45 -8.40 -10.07
N ASP A 31 -14.96 -8.06 -11.26
CA ASP A 31 -16.10 -7.14 -11.42
C ASP A 31 -17.48 -7.87 -11.47
N GLY A 32 -17.48 -9.15 -11.11
CA GLY A 32 -18.66 -10.03 -11.20
C GLY A 32 -18.72 -10.84 -12.50
N ALA A 33 -17.93 -10.47 -13.51
CA ALA A 33 -17.88 -11.15 -14.82
C ALA A 33 -16.46 -11.55 -15.19
N MET A 34 -15.47 -10.68 -14.96
CA MET A 34 -14.08 -10.93 -15.31
C MET A 34 -13.11 -10.20 -14.38
N TRP A 35 -11.85 -10.62 -14.43
CA TRP A 35 -10.76 -9.94 -13.76
C TRP A 35 -10.38 -8.65 -14.49
N ARG A 36 -10.23 -7.59 -13.71
CA ARG A 36 -9.80 -6.27 -14.17
C ARG A 36 -8.52 -5.87 -13.46
N ASN A 37 -7.77 -4.97 -14.04
CA ASN A 37 -6.67 -4.30 -13.36
C ASN A 37 -6.62 -2.83 -13.72
N ARG A 38 -6.04 -2.04 -12.80
CA ARG A 38 -5.82 -0.61 -12.98
C ARG A 38 -4.55 -0.17 -12.27
N GLN A 39 -3.84 0.75 -12.89
CA GLN A 39 -2.72 1.43 -12.26
C GLN A 39 -3.22 2.42 -11.20
N VAL A 40 -2.52 2.46 -10.07
CA VAL A 40 -2.82 3.36 -8.94
C VAL A 40 -1.81 4.50 -8.90
N SER A 41 -0.51 4.21 -9.04
CA SER A 41 0.57 5.20 -8.97
C SER A 41 1.01 5.74 -10.33
N ASP A 42 1.74 6.85 -10.30
CA ASP A 42 2.46 7.42 -11.45
C ASP A 42 3.95 7.58 -11.08
N ARG A 43 4.59 6.46 -10.74
CA ARG A 43 6.00 6.42 -10.36
C ARG A 43 6.88 6.69 -11.57
N ARG A 44 8.06 7.29 -11.30
CA ARG A 44 9.03 7.71 -12.32
C ARG A 44 10.41 7.09 -12.13
N THR A 45 10.69 6.54 -10.95
CA THR A 45 11.99 5.97 -10.61
C THR A 45 11.98 4.46 -10.77
N PRO A 46 12.84 3.89 -11.62
CA PRO A 46 12.96 2.45 -11.77
C PRO A 46 13.61 1.82 -10.54
N PHE A 47 13.26 0.59 -10.24
CA PHE A 47 13.99 -0.25 -9.30
C PHE A 47 13.87 -1.72 -9.68
N SER A 48 14.83 -2.54 -9.22
CA SER A 48 14.87 -3.95 -9.54
C SER A 48 14.23 -4.81 -8.45
N LEU A 49 13.35 -5.71 -8.87
CA LEU A 49 12.81 -6.78 -8.04
C LEU A 49 13.65 -8.07 -8.11
N LYS A 50 14.75 -8.08 -8.88
CA LYS A 50 15.63 -9.25 -9.04
C LYS A 50 16.51 -9.44 -7.81
N GLY A 51 16.84 -10.69 -7.52
CA GLY A 51 17.71 -11.11 -6.42
C GLY A 51 17.01 -12.06 -5.46
N GLY A 52 17.79 -12.75 -4.64
CA GLY A 52 17.30 -13.61 -3.55
C GLY A 52 17.42 -12.90 -2.20
N GLY A 53 16.74 -13.45 -1.18
CA GLY A 53 16.72 -12.94 0.17
C GLY A 53 15.83 -11.70 0.37
N THR A 54 15.81 -11.20 1.59
CA THR A 54 15.08 -10.00 1.94
C THR A 54 15.75 -8.78 1.32
N LYS A 55 14.99 -7.94 0.65
CA LYS A 55 15.48 -6.77 -0.05
C LYS A 55 14.74 -5.53 0.39
N MET A 56 15.49 -4.49 0.71
CA MET A 56 14.93 -3.16 0.87
C MET A 56 14.55 -2.63 -0.51
N ILE A 57 13.27 -2.35 -0.72
CA ILE A 57 12.74 -1.76 -1.95
C ILE A 57 12.13 -0.38 -1.65
N PRO A 58 12.11 0.53 -2.64
CA PRO A 58 11.65 1.92 -2.43
C PRO A 58 10.13 2.04 -2.20
N ILE A 59 9.41 0.94 -2.25
CA ILE A 59 7.95 0.88 -2.02
C ILE A 59 7.60 -0.17 -0.96
N ALA A 60 6.41 -0.06 -0.36
CA ALA A 60 5.86 -1.09 0.52
C ALA A 60 5.01 -2.09 -0.26
N ARG A 61 4.77 -3.28 0.32
CA ARG A 61 3.68 -4.16 -0.09
C ARG A 61 2.37 -3.50 0.33
N PRO A 62 1.51 -3.09 -0.63
CA PRO A 62 0.36 -2.26 -0.30
C PRO A 62 -0.72 -3.04 0.45
N ARG A 63 -1.50 -2.31 1.25
CA ARG A 63 -2.72 -2.81 1.86
C ARG A 63 -3.92 -2.19 1.18
N ILE A 64 -5.03 -2.93 1.11
CA ILE A 64 -6.28 -2.43 0.56
C ILE A 64 -7.43 -2.69 1.51
N VAL A 65 -8.31 -1.71 1.61
CA VAL A 65 -9.58 -1.78 2.32
C VAL A 65 -10.67 -1.31 1.35
N VAL A 66 -11.80 -2.00 1.34
CA VAL A 66 -12.94 -1.70 0.47
C VAL A 66 -14.17 -1.51 1.34
N ASP A 67 -14.92 -0.44 1.10
CA ASP A 67 -16.18 -0.16 1.80
C ASP A 67 -17.17 0.55 0.87
N GLY A 68 -18.36 -0.05 0.65
CA GLY A 68 -19.41 0.57 -0.15
C GLY A 68 -19.04 0.94 -1.59
N GLY A 69 -17.99 0.31 -2.14
CA GLY A 69 -17.40 0.65 -3.45
C GLY A 69 -16.21 1.61 -3.36
N GLU A 70 -16.02 2.28 -2.24
CA GLU A 70 -14.84 3.10 -1.99
C GLU A 70 -13.61 2.24 -1.75
N ILE A 71 -12.48 2.68 -2.26
CA ILE A 71 -11.19 1.99 -2.18
C ILE A 71 -10.21 2.85 -1.39
N PHE A 72 -9.62 2.26 -0.36
CA PHE A 72 -8.52 2.83 0.43
C PHE A 72 -7.28 1.98 0.19
N TYR A 73 -6.35 2.49 -0.59
CA TYR A 73 -5.11 1.83 -0.96
C TYR A 73 -3.97 2.43 -0.14
N ILE A 74 -3.43 1.68 0.82
CA ILE A 74 -2.47 2.15 1.82
C ILE A 74 -1.09 1.66 1.43
N PHE A 75 -0.12 2.57 1.39
CA PHE A 75 1.23 2.27 0.90
C PHE A 75 2.28 3.23 1.48
N ARG A 76 3.52 2.95 1.18
CA ARG A 76 4.68 3.81 1.39
C ARG A 76 5.49 3.83 0.10
N ASP A 77 5.99 4.99 -0.29
CA ASP A 77 6.77 5.18 -1.50
C ASP A 77 7.87 6.24 -1.28
N GLU A 78 9.11 5.94 -1.68
CA GLU A 78 10.20 6.90 -1.59
C GLU A 78 9.95 8.17 -2.41
N GLU A 79 9.25 8.08 -3.56
CA GLU A 79 8.86 9.26 -4.34
C GLU A 79 7.90 10.18 -3.61
N ARG A 80 7.30 9.71 -2.51
CA ARG A 80 6.47 10.47 -1.58
C ARG A 80 7.16 10.70 -0.23
N GLY A 81 8.50 10.64 -0.20
CA GLY A 81 9.29 10.83 1.01
C GLY A 81 9.17 9.70 2.02
N SER A 82 8.90 8.48 1.57
CA SER A 82 8.70 7.28 2.41
C SER A 82 7.65 7.47 3.52
N ARG A 83 6.66 8.32 3.30
CA ARG A 83 5.57 8.58 4.24
C ARG A 83 4.50 7.49 4.15
N VAL A 84 3.71 7.35 5.21
CA VAL A 84 2.45 6.60 5.12
C VAL A 84 1.52 7.37 4.22
N SER A 85 1.13 6.77 3.11
CA SER A 85 0.26 7.39 2.12
C SER A 85 -0.98 6.54 1.88
N ILE A 86 -2.07 7.21 1.52
CA ILE A 86 -3.31 6.57 1.10
C ILE A 86 -3.71 7.11 -0.28
N ALA A 87 -4.06 6.20 -1.18
CA ALA A 87 -4.78 6.55 -2.40
C ALA A 87 -6.24 6.14 -2.22
N HIS A 88 -7.15 7.08 -2.41
CA HIS A 88 -8.59 6.89 -2.28
C HIS A 88 -9.27 7.05 -3.65
N ALA A 89 -10.23 6.19 -3.93
CA ALA A 89 -11.13 6.32 -5.07
C ALA A 89 -12.55 5.90 -4.68
N SER A 90 -13.56 6.65 -5.13
CA SER A 90 -14.98 6.36 -4.88
C SER A 90 -15.50 5.16 -5.69
N ALA A 91 -14.77 4.75 -6.72
CA ALA A 91 -15.06 3.57 -7.53
C ALA A 91 -13.79 3.05 -8.19
N VAL A 92 -13.56 1.74 -8.12
CA VAL A 92 -12.32 1.13 -8.63
C VAL A 92 -12.12 1.29 -10.13
N GLY A 93 -13.18 1.23 -10.92
CA GLY A 93 -13.11 1.23 -12.38
C GLY A 93 -13.03 2.62 -13.02
N THR A 94 -13.61 3.63 -12.39
CA THR A 94 -13.84 4.95 -13.00
C THR A 94 -13.46 6.13 -12.12
N GLY A 95 -13.41 5.96 -10.79
CA GLY A 95 -13.06 7.03 -9.86
C GLY A 95 -11.61 7.49 -10.04
N GLU A 96 -11.37 8.79 -9.95
CA GLU A 96 -10.00 9.31 -9.89
C GLU A 96 -9.35 8.98 -8.56
N TRP A 97 -8.03 8.78 -8.57
CA TRP A 97 -7.25 8.56 -7.36
C TRP A 97 -6.89 9.89 -6.71
N THR A 98 -7.30 10.06 -5.46
CA THR A 98 -6.84 11.16 -4.60
C THR A 98 -5.78 10.62 -3.63
N PHE A 99 -4.63 11.29 -3.57
CA PHE A 99 -3.49 10.87 -2.74
C PHE A 99 -3.31 11.79 -1.54
N THR A 100 -3.20 11.20 -0.36
CA THR A 100 -2.94 11.92 0.88
C THR A 100 -1.78 11.27 1.64
N ASP A 101 -0.81 12.07 2.09
CA ASP A 101 0.21 11.61 3.02
C ASP A 101 -0.31 11.76 4.45
N LEU A 102 -0.32 10.66 5.19
CA LEU A 102 -0.89 10.57 6.53
C LEU A 102 0.13 10.89 7.63
N THR A 103 1.44 10.86 7.30
CA THR A 103 2.52 11.26 8.20
C THR A 103 3.31 12.42 7.61
N ASP A 104 3.86 13.25 8.46
CA ASP A 104 4.82 14.31 8.12
C ASP A 104 6.28 13.85 8.25
N PHE A 105 6.49 12.60 8.65
CA PHE A 105 7.78 11.94 8.80
C PHE A 105 7.88 10.67 7.95
N PRO A 106 9.11 10.26 7.57
CA PRO A 106 9.33 9.01 6.84
C PRO A 106 9.17 7.80 7.76
N VAL A 107 8.72 6.69 7.20
CA VAL A 107 8.58 5.39 7.89
C VAL A 107 9.51 4.31 7.32
N ASP A 108 10.35 4.67 6.34
CA ASP A 108 11.38 3.87 5.66
C ASP A 108 10.91 2.46 5.27
N ALA A 109 11.31 1.41 6.01
CA ALA A 109 11.01 0.03 5.67
C ALA A 109 9.63 -0.46 6.19
N TRP A 110 8.79 0.44 6.67
CA TRP A 110 7.47 0.08 7.18
C TRP A 110 6.60 -0.60 6.12
N GLU A 111 5.88 -1.64 6.56
CA GLU A 111 4.89 -2.34 5.75
C GLU A 111 3.48 -2.08 6.29
N PRO A 112 2.50 -1.72 5.44
CA PRO A 112 1.15 -1.35 5.86
C PRO A 112 0.43 -2.44 6.65
N SER A 113 -0.07 -2.06 7.82
CA SER A 113 -0.95 -2.90 8.64
C SER A 113 -2.07 -2.07 9.26
N HIS A 114 -3.24 -2.69 9.49
CA HIS A 114 -4.38 -2.02 10.10
C HIS A 114 -5.11 -2.95 11.07
N ASP A 115 -5.88 -2.38 11.98
CA ASP A 115 -6.75 -3.12 12.87
C ASP A 115 -7.94 -3.70 12.09
N THR A 116 -7.82 -4.98 11.72
CA THR A 116 -8.82 -5.68 10.92
C THR A 116 -10.12 -5.92 11.68
N GLU A 117 -10.05 -6.10 12.99
CA GLU A 117 -11.25 -6.34 13.82
C GLU A 117 -12.02 -5.05 14.05
N LEU A 118 -11.34 -3.95 14.33
CA LEU A 118 -11.96 -2.65 14.46
C LEU A 118 -12.63 -2.22 13.13
N TRP A 119 -11.95 -2.47 12.01
CA TRP A 119 -12.53 -2.24 10.69
C TRP A 119 -13.81 -3.06 10.47
N LYS A 120 -13.78 -4.36 10.72
CA LYS A 120 -14.95 -5.23 10.55
C LYS A 120 -16.14 -4.81 11.43
N GLN A 121 -15.86 -4.48 12.70
CA GLN A 121 -16.90 -4.21 13.69
C GLN A 121 -17.45 -2.79 13.60
N LYS A 122 -16.63 -1.79 13.29
CA LYS A 122 -16.95 -0.38 13.43
C LYS A 122 -16.66 0.47 12.20
N ARG A 123 -16.09 -0.09 11.14
CA ARG A 123 -15.64 0.62 9.93
C ARG A 123 -14.70 1.81 10.25
N ARG A 124 -13.87 1.65 11.28
CA ARG A 124 -12.83 2.61 11.64
C ARG A 124 -11.48 2.09 11.17
N LEU A 125 -10.78 2.89 10.39
CA LEU A 125 -9.48 2.52 9.84
C LEU A 125 -8.38 3.05 10.77
N HIS A 126 -7.79 2.15 11.55
CA HIS A 126 -6.62 2.42 12.37
C HIS A 126 -5.41 1.72 11.79
N LEU A 127 -4.34 2.47 11.51
CA LEU A 127 -3.07 1.97 11.02
C LEU A 127 -2.05 1.88 12.15
N PHE A 128 -1.31 0.78 12.21
CA PHE A 128 -0.16 0.66 13.10
C PHE A 128 1.08 1.14 12.34
N VAL A 129 1.70 2.21 12.82
CA VAL A 129 2.80 2.90 12.15
C VAL A 129 4.02 2.97 13.03
N GLN A 130 5.15 2.59 12.47
CA GLN A 130 6.45 2.69 13.12
C GLN A 130 7.51 3.06 12.09
N HIS A 131 8.42 3.97 12.42
CA HIS A 131 9.62 4.15 11.60
C HIS A 131 10.52 2.93 11.77
N THR A 132 10.79 2.22 10.68
CA THR A 132 11.56 0.96 10.71
C THR A 132 12.67 1.00 9.67
N LYS A 133 13.76 0.25 9.92
CA LYS A 133 14.83 0.06 8.95
C LYS A 133 15.03 -1.42 8.66
N GLN A 134 15.46 -1.70 7.45
CA GLN A 134 15.80 -3.04 6.99
C GLN A 134 17.03 -2.96 6.10
N GLY A 135 17.97 -3.87 6.28
CA GLY A 135 19.09 -4.05 5.38
C GLY A 135 18.82 -5.11 4.32
N ASP A 136 19.53 -5.05 3.21
CA ASP A 136 19.49 -6.10 2.20
C ASP A 136 20.13 -7.39 2.74
N GLY A 137 19.59 -8.54 2.33
CA GLY A 137 20.11 -9.86 2.69
C GLY A 137 20.04 -10.16 4.18
N GLU A 138 18.99 -9.70 4.83
CA GLU A 138 18.72 -9.92 6.27
C GLU A 138 19.81 -9.35 7.19
N ARG A 139 20.57 -8.37 6.73
CA ARG A 139 21.56 -7.67 7.54
C ARG A 139 20.87 -6.89 8.66
N MET A 140 21.37 -7.07 9.86
CA MET A 140 20.95 -6.22 10.97
C MET A 140 21.39 -4.78 10.71
N VAL A 141 20.46 -3.86 10.92
CA VAL A 141 20.71 -2.42 10.87
C VAL A 141 20.65 -1.91 12.30
N ASP A 142 21.72 -1.24 12.74
CA ASP A 142 21.70 -0.56 14.04
C ASP A 142 20.75 0.63 13.95
N PHE A 143 19.67 0.55 14.71
CA PHE A 143 18.61 1.53 14.69
C PHE A 143 17.98 1.63 16.08
N ALA A 144 17.97 2.84 16.64
CA ALA A 144 17.39 3.08 17.95
C ALA A 144 15.91 2.69 18.00
N PRO A 145 15.41 2.18 19.13
CA PRO A 145 13.98 1.89 19.29
C PRO A 145 13.11 3.08 18.91
N GLN A 146 12.06 2.82 18.13
CA GLN A 146 11.13 3.83 17.64
C GLN A 146 9.75 3.62 18.27
N PRO A 147 8.99 4.69 18.53
CA PRO A 147 7.63 4.57 19.01
C PRO A 147 6.73 3.91 17.95
N VAL A 148 5.73 3.20 18.43
CA VAL A 148 4.60 2.74 17.60
C VAL A 148 3.46 3.73 17.74
N TYR A 149 2.93 4.18 16.61
CA TYR A 149 1.78 5.07 16.53
C TYR A 149 0.54 4.29 16.05
N VAL A 150 -0.62 4.73 16.50
CA VAL A 150 -1.90 4.36 15.92
C VAL A 150 -2.44 5.59 15.19
N LEU A 151 -2.53 5.52 13.87
CA LEU A 151 -3.15 6.56 13.06
C LEU A 151 -4.62 6.23 12.85
N GLU A 152 -5.51 7.12 13.28
CA GLU A 152 -6.92 7.06 12.95
C GLU A 152 -7.16 7.82 11.65
N VAL A 153 -7.53 7.09 10.60
CA VAL A 153 -7.91 7.68 9.30
C VAL A 153 -9.39 8.01 9.34
N ARG A 154 -9.74 9.28 9.10
CA ARG A 154 -11.10 9.82 9.12
C ARG A 154 -11.55 10.24 7.73
#